data_556610375c2aa536f913bb06a2379498
#
_entry.id   556610375c2aa536f913bb06a2379498
#
_cell.length_a   1.000
_cell.length_b   1.000
_cell.length_c   1.000
_cell.angle_alpha   90.00
_cell.angle_beta   90.00
_cell.angle_gamma   90.00
#
_symmetry.space_group_name_H-M   'P 1'
#
loop_
_entity.id
_entity.type
_entity.pdbx_description
1 polymer ?
#
loop_
_entity_poly.entity_id
_entity_poly.type
_entity_poly.pdbx_seq_one_letter_code
_entity_poly.pdbx_strand_id
1 'polypeptide(L)'
;MAVRLSTLLCFIAAAIIQLPEAQSRTTTPPRYDAARELREQFDQKYYLMQRSQFTDTKMGNNAKCVSVLKLAPVFGESSITAQISIKQNRASDPTTNIVVKMTAHTPDLNPTKNMIRITKEATAELLYNQKLVFSDHISCRVLTYEYQGETYCQLWLIHSAVTGSIPRGCSDAYDQYCETKHNIFHAQCLPN
;
A
#
# COMPACT_ATOMS: atom_id res chain seq x y z
N MET A 1 -63.74 -38.88 56.30
CA MET A 1 -63.42 -37.52 55.87
C MET A 1 -61.98 -37.54 55.29
N ALA A 2 -61.84 -37.51 54.01
CA ALA A 2 -60.60 -37.56 53.35
C ALA A 2 -60.30 -36.20 52.69
N VAL A 3 -59.25 -35.53 53.13
CA VAL A 3 -58.79 -34.26 52.58
C VAL A 3 -57.87 -34.57 51.45
N ARG A 4 -58.21 -34.20 50.24
CA ARG A 4 -57.29 -34.28 49.06
C ARG A 4 -56.42 -33.05 49.03
N LEU A 5 -55.15 -33.27 49.15
CA LEU A 5 -54.11 -32.23 48.92
C LEU A 5 -53.81 -32.18 47.42
N SER A 6 -54.17 -31.04 46.81
CA SER A 6 -53.86 -30.75 45.37
C SER A 6 -52.49 -30.07 45.29
N THR A 7 -51.50 -30.77 44.77
CA THR A 7 -50.19 -30.22 44.51
C THR A 7 -50.20 -29.51 43.15
N LEU A 8 -50.09 -28.18 43.18
CA LEU A 8 -49.92 -27.33 41.99
C LEU A 8 -48.42 -27.35 41.62
N LEU A 9 -48.10 -28.04 40.53
CA LEU A 9 -46.73 -27.96 39.92
C LEU A 9 -46.66 -26.70 39.08
N CYS A 10 -45.91 -25.68 39.53
CA CYS A 10 -45.47 -24.55 38.73
C CYS A 10 -44.32 -24.95 37.82
N PHE A 11 -44.56 -25.10 36.53
CA PHE A 11 -43.51 -25.20 35.52
C PHE A 11 -42.96 -23.80 35.25
N ILE A 12 -41.79 -23.50 35.75
CA ILE A 12 -41.01 -22.34 35.36
C ILE A 12 -40.33 -22.69 34.05
N ALA A 13 -40.86 -22.20 32.94
CA ALA A 13 -40.19 -22.26 31.65
C ALA A 13 -39.05 -21.23 31.65
N ALA A 14 -37.84 -21.69 31.85
CA ALA A 14 -36.67 -20.85 31.67
C ALA A 14 -36.45 -20.62 30.15
N ALA A 15 -36.87 -19.46 29.66
CA ALA A 15 -36.52 -19.01 28.31
C ALA A 15 -35.02 -18.68 28.27
N ILE A 16 -34.26 -19.61 27.72
CA ILE A 16 -32.84 -19.35 27.39
C ILE A 16 -32.82 -18.38 26.22
N ILE A 17 -32.60 -17.11 26.51
CA ILE A 17 -32.32 -16.08 25.50
C ILE A 17 -30.92 -16.41 24.93
N GLN A 18 -30.88 -17.10 23.79
CA GLN A 18 -29.66 -17.24 23.01
C GLN A 18 -29.36 -15.87 22.41
N LEU A 19 -28.44 -15.14 23.04
CA LEU A 19 -27.81 -13.98 22.43
C LEU A 19 -27.05 -14.46 21.19
N PRO A 20 -27.27 -13.86 20.01
CA PRO A 20 -26.43 -14.18 18.85
C PRO A 20 -24.99 -13.84 19.20
N GLU A 21 -24.13 -14.85 19.28
CA GLU A 21 -22.67 -14.63 19.31
C GLU A 21 -22.31 -13.84 18.07
N ALA A 22 -21.96 -12.57 18.30
CA ALA A 22 -21.35 -11.74 17.27
C ALA A 22 -20.03 -12.43 16.91
N GLN A 23 -20.05 -13.29 15.89
CA GLN A 23 -18.85 -13.84 15.27
C GLN A 23 -18.04 -12.65 14.76
N SER A 24 -17.07 -12.21 15.55
CA SER A 24 -16.01 -11.32 15.09
C SER A 24 -15.32 -12.04 13.95
N ARG A 25 -15.78 -11.77 12.72
CA ARG A 25 -15.04 -12.18 11.52
C ARG A 25 -13.76 -11.36 11.53
N THR A 26 -12.69 -11.95 12.03
CA THR A 26 -11.32 -11.49 11.77
C THR A 26 -11.08 -11.68 10.28
N THR A 27 -11.52 -10.70 9.49
CA THR A 27 -11.21 -10.65 8.07
C THR A 27 -9.73 -10.36 7.96
N THR A 28 -8.95 -11.38 7.61
CA THR A 28 -7.56 -11.18 7.24
C THR A 28 -7.51 -10.09 6.17
N PRO A 29 -6.70 -9.04 6.34
CA PRO A 29 -6.62 -7.96 5.35
C PRO A 29 -6.33 -8.53 3.96
N PRO A 30 -6.93 -7.96 2.90
CA PRO A 30 -6.69 -8.43 1.54
C PRO A 30 -5.20 -8.39 1.23
N ARG A 31 -4.70 -9.43 0.57
CA ARG A 31 -3.30 -9.53 0.16
C ARG A 31 -3.19 -9.15 -1.30
N TYR A 32 -2.58 -8.01 -1.58
CA TYR A 32 -2.37 -7.50 -2.93
C TYR A 32 -1.17 -8.18 -3.61
N ASP A 33 -1.32 -8.54 -4.89
CA ASP A 33 -0.29 -9.22 -5.67
C ASP A 33 0.70 -8.22 -6.28
N ALA A 34 1.86 -8.07 -5.63
CA ALA A 34 2.94 -7.19 -6.09
C ALA A 34 3.55 -7.67 -7.43
N ALA A 35 3.53 -8.99 -7.73
CA ALA A 35 4.05 -9.48 -9.01
C ALA A 35 3.13 -9.08 -10.16
N ARG A 36 1.82 -9.14 -9.95
CA ARG A 36 0.84 -8.64 -10.89
C ARG A 36 0.96 -7.13 -11.07
N GLU A 37 1.10 -6.39 -9.96
CA GLU A 37 1.30 -4.94 -9.98
C GLU A 37 2.50 -4.53 -10.85
N LEU A 38 3.66 -5.13 -10.63
CA LEU A 38 4.85 -4.83 -11.42
C LEU A 38 4.72 -5.20 -12.90
N ARG A 39 4.01 -6.29 -13.19
CA ARG A 39 3.85 -6.79 -14.56
C ARG A 39 2.87 -5.96 -15.38
N GLU A 40 1.69 -5.67 -14.81
CA GLU A 40 0.52 -5.18 -15.55
C GLU A 40 0.29 -3.68 -15.38
N GLN A 41 0.67 -3.09 -14.23
CA GLN A 41 0.28 -1.73 -13.90
C GLN A 41 1.39 -0.69 -14.10
N PHE A 42 2.64 -1.11 -14.35
CA PHE A 42 3.78 -0.21 -14.50
C PHE A 42 4.01 0.32 -15.92
N ASP A 43 3.07 0.16 -16.84
CA ASP A 43 3.20 0.66 -18.22
C ASP A 43 3.10 2.19 -18.31
N GLN A 44 2.63 2.84 -17.25
CA GLN A 44 2.57 4.29 -17.11
C GLN A 44 3.53 4.80 -16.03
N LYS A 45 3.89 6.07 -16.15
CA LYS A 45 4.64 6.76 -15.10
C LYS A 45 3.77 6.96 -13.86
N TYR A 46 4.31 6.63 -12.69
CA TYR A 46 3.72 6.93 -11.41
C TYR A 46 4.42 8.11 -10.75
N TYR A 47 3.66 8.91 -10.03
CA TYR A 47 4.16 10.02 -9.22
C TYR A 47 3.89 9.75 -7.75
N LEU A 48 4.87 10.07 -6.91
CA LEU A 48 4.72 10.03 -5.46
C LEU A 48 3.88 11.24 -5.02
N MET A 49 2.64 10.99 -4.63
CA MET A 49 1.71 12.03 -4.20
C MET A 49 1.96 12.45 -2.76
N GLN A 50 2.06 11.45 -1.89
CA GLN A 50 2.22 11.64 -0.45
C GLN A 50 3.18 10.60 0.13
N ARG A 51 3.88 10.98 1.19
CA ARG A 51 4.65 10.08 2.04
C ARG A 51 4.52 10.51 3.50
N SER A 52 4.71 9.56 4.43
CA SER A 52 4.68 9.86 5.87
C SER A 52 6.02 10.37 6.40
N GLN A 53 7.14 10.01 5.77
CA GLN A 53 8.47 10.48 6.14
C GLN A 53 8.74 11.86 5.54
N PHE A 54 9.07 12.86 6.38
CA PHE A 54 9.35 14.22 5.90
C PHE A 54 10.59 14.28 5.01
N THR A 55 11.69 13.69 5.47
CA THR A 55 12.95 13.63 4.74
C THR A 55 13.28 12.20 4.36
N ASP A 56 13.40 11.91 3.07
CA ASP A 56 13.76 10.59 2.56
C ASP A 56 15.06 10.69 1.74
N THR A 57 16.17 10.29 2.34
CA THR A 57 17.51 10.38 1.73
C THR A 57 17.63 9.57 0.43
N LYS A 58 16.83 8.52 0.28
CA LYS A 58 16.80 7.63 -0.89
C LYS A 58 16.01 8.23 -2.06
N MET A 59 15.10 9.17 -1.75
CA MET A 59 14.24 9.87 -2.72
C MET A 59 14.54 11.38 -2.79
N GLY A 60 15.79 11.77 -2.60
CA GLY A 60 16.23 13.17 -2.76
C GLY A 60 15.87 14.08 -1.59
N ASN A 61 15.86 13.56 -0.38
CA ASN A 61 15.53 14.29 0.85
C ASN A 61 14.13 14.92 0.80
N ASN A 62 14.06 16.24 0.66
CA ASN A 62 12.81 17.00 0.63
C ASN A 62 12.29 17.24 -0.79
N ALA A 63 12.80 16.52 -1.78
CA ALA A 63 12.34 16.63 -3.17
C ALA A 63 10.84 16.45 -3.29
N LYS A 64 10.23 17.29 -4.12
CA LYS A 64 8.77 17.34 -4.30
C LYS A 64 8.30 16.58 -5.55
N CYS A 65 9.10 16.51 -6.60
CA CYS A 65 8.71 15.88 -7.85
C CYS A 65 9.44 14.54 -8.02
N VAL A 66 8.86 13.49 -7.43
CA VAL A 66 9.40 12.13 -7.53
C VAL A 66 8.47 11.29 -8.39
N SER A 67 9.04 10.60 -9.37
CA SER A 67 8.28 9.70 -10.25
C SER A 67 9.05 8.42 -10.54
N VAL A 68 8.32 7.38 -10.94
CA VAL A 68 8.89 6.09 -11.35
C VAL A 68 8.26 5.65 -12.68
N LEU A 69 9.09 5.10 -13.56
CA LEU A 69 8.69 4.58 -14.86
C LEU A 69 9.36 3.22 -15.08
N LYS A 70 8.61 2.22 -15.50
CA LYS A 70 9.15 0.94 -15.97
C LYS A 70 9.93 1.14 -17.27
N LEU A 71 11.13 0.59 -17.32
CA LEU A 71 11.97 0.58 -18.51
C LEU A 71 11.84 -0.75 -19.27
N ALA A 72 11.91 -1.87 -18.55
CA ALA A 72 11.83 -3.20 -19.13
C ALA A 72 11.35 -4.26 -18.12
N PRO A 73 10.71 -5.35 -18.58
CA PRO A 73 10.54 -6.56 -17.76
C PRO A 73 11.87 -7.29 -17.63
N VAL A 74 12.06 -8.02 -16.51
CA VAL A 74 13.17 -8.97 -16.35
C VAL A 74 12.61 -10.38 -16.61
N PHE A 75 13.08 -11.04 -17.66
CA PHE A 75 12.60 -12.35 -18.06
C PHE A 75 12.83 -13.42 -16.99
N GLY A 76 11.84 -14.31 -16.84
CA GLY A 76 11.91 -15.43 -15.90
C GLY A 76 11.76 -15.05 -14.43
N GLU A 77 11.62 -13.77 -14.12
CA GLU A 77 11.48 -13.25 -12.76
C GLU A 77 10.19 -12.41 -12.60
N SER A 78 9.70 -12.33 -11.37
CA SER A 78 8.66 -11.35 -11.00
C SER A 78 9.31 -9.98 -10.75
N SER A 79 10.06 -9.48 -11.74
CA SER A 79 10.91 -8.29 -11.62
C SER A 79 10.75 -7.39 -12.83
N ILE A 80 11.02 -6.10 -12.62
CA ILE A 80 11.15 -5.09 -13.67
C ILE A 80 12.41 -4.25 -13.42
N THR A 81 12.98 -3.70 -14.48
CA THR A 81 13.89 -2.55 -14.40
C THR A 81 13.06 -1.28 -14.51
N ALA A 82 13.26 -0.33 -13.61
CA ALA A 82 12.55 0.94 -13.59
C ALA A 82 13.51 2.10 -13.36
N GLN A 83 13.08 3.31 -13.72
CA GLN A 83 13.79 4.54 -13.44
C GLN A 83 13.00 5.36 -12.43
N ILE A 84 13.64 5.70 -11.32
CA ILE A 84 13.15 6.72 -10.38
C ILE A 84 13.77 8.05 -10.82
N SER A 85 12.91 9.04 -11.08
CA SER A 85 13.31 10.39 -11.43
C SER A 85 12.96 11.34 -10.31
N ILE A 86 13.93 12.11 -9.85
CA ILE A 86 13.83 13.00 -8.68
C ILE A 86 14.14 14.42 -9.14
N LYS A 87 13.24 15.37 -8.86
CA LYS A 87 13.45 16.80 -9.05
C LYS A 87 13.07 17.53 -7.78
N GLN A 88 13.68 18.67 -7.50
CA GLN A 88 13.48 19.35 -6.22
C GLN A 88 12.07 19.92 -6.06
N ASN A 89 11.61 20.74 -7.01
CA ASN A 89 10.31 21.42 -6.90
C ASN A 89 9.52 21.52 -8.21
N ARG A 90 10.17 21.46 -9.38
CA ARG A 90 9.52 21.76 -10.67
C ARG A 90 9.94 20.77 -11.76
N ALA A 91 9.11 20.65 -12.79
CA ALA A 91 9.44 19.88 -13.97
C ALA A 91 10.71 20.36 -14.69
N SER A 92 11.02 21.66 -14.60
CA SER A 92 12.23 22.26 -15.18
C SER A 92 13.52 22.05 -14.36
N ASP A 93 13.41 21.63 -13.10
CA ASP A 93 14.60 21.42 -12.26
C ASP A 93 15.48 20.28 -12.79
N PRO A 94 16.79 20.32 -12.50
CA PRO A 94 17.69 19.22 -12.81
C PRO A 94 17.17 17.89 -12.28
N THR A 95 17.23 16.86 -13.12
CA THR A 95 16.72 15.52 -12.77
C THR A 95 17.85 14.63 -12.28
N THR A 96 17.70 14.06 -11.10
CA THR A 96 18.49 12.91 -10.67
C THR A 96 17.73 11.64 -11.05
N ASN A 97 18.35 10.78 -11.86
CA ASN A 97 17.79 9.50 -12.26
C ASN A 97 18.50 8.35 -11.56
N ILE A 98 17.73 7.44 -11.00
CA ILE A 98 18.22 6.21 -10.38
C ILE A 98 17.58 5.04 -11.11
N VAL A 99 18.39 4.21 -11.77
CA VAL A 99 17.91 2.96 -12.36
C VAL A 99 17.88 1.91 -11.26
N VAL A 100 16.73 1.23 -11.13
CA VAL A 100 16.48 0.26 -10.08
C VAL A 100 15.89 -1.04 -10.65
N LYS A 101 16.22 -2.15 -10.00
CA LYS A 101 15.50 -3.42 -10.14
C LYS A 101 14.44 -3.49 -9.05
N MET A 102 13.19 -3.72 -9.45
CA MET A 102 12.05 -3.93 -8.57
C MET A 102 11.64 -5.39 -8.66
N THR A 103 11.68 -6.12 -7.54
CA THR A 103 11.42 -7.57 -7.50
C THR A 103 10.28 -7.87 -6.53
N ALA A 104 9.21 -8.50 -7.02
CA ALA A 104 8.15 -8.97 -6.16
C ALA A 104 8.56 -10.25 -5.42
N HIS A 105 8.34 -10.27 -4.12
CA HIS A 105 8.63 -11.42 -3.27
C HIS A 105 7.63 -11.55 -2.12
N THR A 106 7.76 -12.60 -1.33
CA THR A 106 7.02 -12.79 -0.08
C THR A 106 7.98 -13.27 1.00
N PRO A 107 7.81 -12.83 2.26
CA PRO A 107 8.60 -13.31 3.39
C PRO A 107 8.14 -14.68 3.92
N ASP A 108 6.97 -15.14 3.50
CA ASP A 108 6.32 -16.36 3.93
C ASP A 108 6.09 -17.34 2.75
N LEU A 109 5.49 -18.49 3.03
CA LEU A 109 5.17 -19.51 2.02
C LEU A 109 3.90 -19.22 1.22
N ASN A 110 3.29 -18.04 1.37
CA ASN A 110 2.09 -17.67 0.62
C ASN A 110 2.43 -17.49 -0.88
N PRO A 111 1.64 -18.06 -1.80
CA PRO A 111 1.90 -17.93 -3.23
C PRO A 111 1.75 -16.50 -3.74
N THR A 112 0.95 -15.66 -3.07
CA THR A 112 0.77 -14.25 -3.43
C THR A 112 1.92 -13.41 -2.90
N LYS A 113 2.78 -12.93 -3.78
CA LYS A 113 3.89 -12.02 -3.47
C LYS A 113 3.33 -10.64 -3.18
N ASN A 114 3.51 -10.14 -1.97
CA ASN A 114 2.97 -8.82 -1.56
C ASN A 114 4.06 -7.81 -1.17
N MET A 115 5.33 -8.17 -1.33
CA MET A 115 6.48 -7.31 -1.08
C MET A 115 7.16 -6.93 -2.39
N ILE A 116 7.72 -5.72 -2.43
CA ILE A 116 8.56 -5.23 -3.54
C ILE A 116 9.90 -4.85 -2.95
N ARG A 117 10.94 -5.56 -3.36
CA ARG A 117 12.34 -5.20 -3.09
C ARG A 117 12.83 -4.28 -4.18
N ILE A 118 13.36 -3.12 -3.82
CA ILE A 118 13.91 -2.12 -4.75
C ILE A 118 15.40 -1.99 -4.48
N THR A 119 16.22 -2.33 -5.47
CA THR A 119 17.68 -2.21 -5.41
C THR A 119 18.17 -1.32 -6.54
N LYS A 120 19.27 -0.57 -6.31
CA LYS A 120 19.96 0.14 -7.40
C LYS A 120 20.53 -0.88 -8.38
N GLU A 121 20.27 -0.68 -9.68
CA GLU A 121 20.75 -1.61 -10.71
C GLU A 121 22.27 -1.68 -10.74
N ALA A 122 22.96 -0.52 -10.62
CA ALA A 122 24.43 -0.45 -10.74
C ALA A 122 25.19 -1.05 -9.56
N THR A 123 24.64 -1.02 -8.35
CA THR A 123 25.38 -1.37 -7.12
C THR A 123 24.74 -2.50 -6.32
N ALA A 124 23.55 -2.93 -6.72
CA ALA A 124 22.68 -3.85 -5.95
C ALA A 124 22.35 -3.36 -4.52
N GLU A 125 22.61 -2.07 -4.22
CA GLU A 125 22.25 -1.45 -2.93
C GLU A 125 20.74 -1.48 -2.71
N LEU A 126 20.31 -1.97 -1.56
CA LEU A 126 18.91 -1.99 -1.16
C LEU A 126 18.43 -0.57 -0.86
N LEU A 127 17.47 -0.09 -1.63
CA LEU A 127 16.78 1.17 -1.34
C LEU A 127 15.58 0.90 -0.41
N TYR A 128 14.69 -0.02 -0.82
CA TYR A 128 13.47 -0.31 -0.07
C TYR A 128 13.13 -1.80 -0.11
N ASN A 129 12.46 -2.23 0.96
CA ASN A 129 11.69 -3.47 1.00
C ASN A 129 10.27 -3.09 1.40
N GLN A 130 9.41 -2.89 0.41
CA GLN A 130 8.07 -2.31 0.59
C GLN A 130 6.99 -3.38 0.53
N LYS A 131 5.99 -3.25 1.37
CA LYS A 131 4.76 -4.05 1.31
C LYS A 131 3.71 -3.31 0.50
N LEU A 132 3.11 -3.97 -0.48
CA LEU A 132 1.94 -3.47 -1.19
C LEU A 132 0.72 -3.71 -0.30
N VAL A 133 0.19 -2.64 0.28
CA VAL A 133 -0.94 -2.71 1.22
C VAL A 133 -2.26 -2.36 0.55
N PHE A 134 -2.21 -1.69 -0.60
CA PHE A 134 -3.37 -1.40 -1.43
C PHE A 134 -2.96 -1.15 -2.89
N SER A 135 -3.80 -1.59 -3.82
CA SER A 135 -3.82 -1.17 -5.23
C SER A 135 -5.24 -1.28 -5.75
N ASP A 136 -5.72 -0.26 -6.47
CA ASP A 136 -6.97 -0.33 -7.22
C ASP A 136 -6.78 -0.99 -8.59
N HIS A 137 -5.54 -1.34 -8.93
CA HIS A 137 -5.10 -1.90 -10.22
C HIS A 137 -5.43 -1.00 -11.44
N ILE A 138 -5.68 0.28 -11.23
CA ILE A 138 -6.06 1.24 -12.28
C ILE A 138 -5.22 2.51 -12.18
N SER A 139 -5.25 3.16 -11.01
CA SER A 139 -4.76 4.54 -10.88
C SER A 139 -3.82 4.76 -9.71
N CYS A 140 -3.93 4.00 -8.65
CA CYS A 140 -3.19 4.27 -7.42
C CYS A 140 -2.72 3.01 -6.69
N ARG A 141 -1.68 3.19 -5.88
CA ARG A 141 -1.15 2.18 -4.96
C ARG A 141 -0.62 2.81 -3.69
N VAL A 142 -0.71 2.05 -2.60
CA VAL A 142 -0.12 2.40 -1.30
C VAL A 142 0.90 1.34 -0.92
N LEU A 143 2.07 1.79 -0.57
CA LEU A 143 3.21 0.97 -0.14
C LEU A 143 3.60 1.37 1.27
N THR A 144 3.96 0.39 2.09
CA THR A 144 4.55 0.63 3.41
C THR A 144 5.94 0.00 3.50
N TYR A 145 6.79 0.55 4.34
CA TYR A 145 8.10 -0.02 4.65
C TYR A 145 8.51 0.32 6.08
N GLU A 146 9.30 -0.57 6.67
CA GLU A 146 9.85 -0.40 8.01
C GLU A 146 11.24 0.25 7.91
N TYR A 147 11.48 1.26 8.73
CA TYR A 147 12.78 1.87 8.90
C TYR A 147 12.97 2.34 10.34
N GLN A 148 14.03 1.87 11.00
CA GLN A 148 14.34 2.16 12.41
C GLN A 148 13.21 1.82 13.40
N GLY A 149 12.42 0.78 13.10
CA GLY A 149 11.30 0.35 13.94
C GLY A 149 9.99 1.12 13.71
N GLU A 150 9.98 2.08 12.78
CA GLU A 150 8.81 2.87 12.41
C GLU A 150 8.28 2.44 11.05
N THR A 151 6.95 2.45 10.90
CA THR A 151 6.28 2.20 9.62
C THR A 151 6.11 3.50 8.84
N TYR A 152 6.57 3.51 7.60
CA TYR A 152 6.40 4.62 6.67
C TYR A 152 5.54 4.23 5.48
N CYS A 153 4.78 5.21 4.97
CA CYS A 153 3.87 5.04 3.83
C CYS A 153 4.29 5.89 2.64
N GLN A 154 4.00 5.36 1.44
CA GLN A 154 4.08 6.07 0.18
C GLN A 154 2.79 5.83 -0.61
N LEU A 155 2.17 6.90 -1.10
CA LEU A 155 1.01 6.87 -1.98
C LEU A 155 1.41 7.35 -3.36
N TRP A 156 1.17 6.51 -4.37
CA TRP A 156 1.54 6.75 -5.75
C TRP A 156 0.32 6.76 -6.66
N LEU A 157 0.28 7.71 -7.61
CA LEU A 157 -0.74 7.76 -8.67
C LEU A 157 -0.09 7.70 -10.04
N ILE A 158 -0.80 7.09 -11.01
CA ILE A 158 -0.40 7.15 -12.42
C ILE A 158 -0.54 8.57 -12.98
N HIS A 159 0.20 8.87 -14.05
CA HIS A 159 0.22 10.19 -14.69
C HIS A 159 -1.18 10.72 -15.03
N SER A 160 -2.07 9.89 -15.54
CA SER A 160 -3.43 10.30 -15.91
C SER A 160 -4.35 10.65 -14.72
N ALA A 161 -3.98 10.26 -13.50
CA ALA A 161 -4.77 10.48 -12.29
C ALA A 161 -4.25 11.62 -11.40
N VAL A 162 -3.02 12.14 -11.64
CA VAL A 162 -2.37 13.09 -10.70
C VAL A 162 -3.02 14.48 -10.65
N THR A 163 -3.79 14.86 -11.66
CA THR A 163 -4.52 16.16 -11.71
C THR A 163 -5.89 16.09 -11.05
N GLY A 164 -6.37 14.88 -10.76
CA GLY A 164 -7.64 14.63 -10.07
C GLY A 164 -7.50 14.57 -8.55
N SER A 165 -8.59 14.23 -7.90
CA SER A 165 -8.56 13.86 -6.47
C SER A 165 -7.96 12.47 -6.28
N ILE A 166 -7.24 12.28 -5.18
CA ILE A 166 -6.77 10.94 -4.79
C ILE A 166 -7.98 10.02 -4.61
N PRO A 167 -8.01 8.84 -5.26
CA PRO A 167 -9.09 7.89 -5.10
C PRO A 167 -9.30 7.53 -3.62
N ARG A 168 -10.57 7.51 -3.20
CA ARG A 168 -10.92 7.30 -1.79
C ARG A 168 -10.30 6.01 -1.22
N GLY A 169 -10.35 4.91 -1.95
CA GLY A 169 -9.74 3.66 -1.49
C GLY A 169 -8.24 3.77 -1.20
N CYS A 170 -7.49 4.57 -1.98
CA CYS A 170 -6.08 4.84 -1.73
C CYS A 170 -5.86 5.74 -0.52
N SER A 171 -6.69 6.79 -0.35
CA SER A 171 -6.61 7.66 0.82
C SER A 171 -6.92 6.88 2.10
N ASP A 172 -8.03 6.11 2.10
CA ASP A 172 -8.45 5.31 3.26
C ASP A 172 -7.39 4.24 3.61
N ALA A 173 -6.80 3.59 2.60
CA ALA A 173 -5.73 2.63 2.82
C ALA A 173 -4.45 3.28 3.38
N TYR A 174 -4.10 4.48 2.90
CA TYR A 174 -2.97 5.22 3.45
C TYR A 174 -3.21 5.55 4.93
N ASP A 175 -4.39 6.06 5.27
CA ASP A 175 -4.77 6.49 6.62
C ASP A 175 -4.86 5.33 7.61
N GLN A 176 -5.10 4.12 7.12
CA GLN A 176 -5.08 2.91 7.95
C GLN A 176 -3.68 2.58 8.50
N TYR A 177 -2.61 2.96 7.80
CA TYR A 177 -1.23 2.61 8.16
C TYR A 177 -0.40 3.80 8.64
N CYS A 178 -0.72 5.03 8.20
CA CYS A 178 0.08 6.23 8.51
C CYS A 178 -0.81 7.45 8.75
N GLU A 179 -0.61 8.11 9.87
CA GLU A 179 -1.33 9.35 10.22
C GLU A 179 -0.73 10.58 9.53
N THR A 180 0.61 10.61 9.40
CA THR A 180 1.33 11.77 8.85
C THR A 180 1.30 11.76 7.32
N LYS A 181 1.02 12.93 6.71
CA LYS A 181 0.99 13.15 5.26
C LYS A 181 1.83 14.35 4.86
N HIS A 182 2.88 14.11 4.09
CA HIS A 182 3.64 15.16 3.43
C HIS A 182 3.33 15.12 1.93
N ASN A 183 2.75 16.19 1.40
CA ASN A 183 2.47 16.31 -0.04
C ASN A 183 3.80 16.46 -0.78
N ILE A 184 4.06 15.55 -1.72
CA ILE A 184 5.28 15.48 -2.52
C ILE A 184 5.03 15.94 -3.94
N PHE A 185 3.87 15.63 -4.50
CA PHE A 185 3.47 16.08 -5.83
C PHE A 185 2.68 17.39 -5.78
N HIS A 186 2.90 18.25 -6.76
CA HIS A 186 2.08 19.41 -7.07
C HIS A 186 2.12 19.71 -8.59
N ALA A 187 1.24 20.58 -9.08
CA ALA A 187 1.05 20.79 -10.52
C ALA A 187 2.34 21.17 -11.27
N GLN A 188 3.26 21.89 -10.63
CA GLN A 188 4.56 22.26 -11.25
C GLN A 188 5.52 21.07 -11.47
N CYS A 189 5.21 19.86 -10.98
CA CYS A 189 5.94 18.63 -11.28
C CYS A 189 5.64 18.10 -12.68
N LEU A 190 4.58 18.58 -13.32
CA LEU A 190 4.25 18.26 -14.71
C LEU A 190 4.93 19.24 -15.66
N PRO A 191 5.39 18.78 -16.83
CA PRO A 191 5.82 19.70 -17.89
C PRO A 191 4.62 20.54 -18.36
N ASN A 192 4.86 21.80 -18.67
CA ASN A 192 3.88 22.68 -19.30
C ASN A 192 3.60 22.24 -20.74
#